data_5fbc50ad05cbc09e4c2579cb7721c879
#
_entry.id   5fbc50ad05cbc09e4c2579cb7721c879
#
_cell.length_a   1.000
_cell.length_b   1.000
_cell.length_c   1.000
_cell.angle_alpha   90.00
_cell.angle_beta   90.00
_cell.angle_gamma   90.00
#
_symmetry.space_group_name_H-M   'P 1'
#
loop_
_entity.id
_entity.type
_entity.pdbx_description
1 polymer ?
#
loop_
_entity_poly.entity_id
_entity_poly.type
_entity_poly.pdbx_seq_one_letter_code
_entity_poly.pdbx_strand_id
1 'polypeptide(L)'
;MIKELKLTPEMMQERFIKIINTLNELIVKVAPPEYKKKWQVNVADGSVCFGSAFSNWALSVPYMKKKGLNFSTAIDTYEKDDPEAVKELAKKAPLHEVLLNSVVEHLPNPVDAQAYRIPMIWPGDDTSAIGKSLKNCDPKGDLGFVITKITQDKHAGEVATGRMFSGTVKKGQEVVSSAGGKGRVQQVFVSKGPQRVQIESAV
;
A
#
# COMPACT_ATOMS: atom_id res chain seq x y z
N MET A 1 -4.38 -13.71 -19.01
CA MET A 1 -3.64 -14.94 -19.27
C MET A 1 -4.55 -16.03 -19.84
N ILE A 2 -5.67 -16.42 -19.20
CA ILE A 2 -6.57 -17.46 -19.70
C ILE A 2 -7.20 -17.04 -21.03
N LYS A 3 -8.01 -15.97 -21.08
CA LYS A 3 -8.71 -15.54 -22.30
C LYS A 3 -7.80 -14.97 -23.39
N GLU A 4 -6.88 -14.08 -23.04
CA GLU A 4 -6.08 -13.36 -24.04
C GLU A 4 -4.86 -14.15 -24.54
N LEU A 5 -4.11 -14.76 -23.62
CA LEU A 5 -2.90 -15.51 -23.95
C LEU A 5 -3.16 -17.02 -24.16
N LYS A 6 -4.33 -17.52 -23.79
CA LYS A 6 -4.74 -18.92 -23.89
C LYS A 6 -3.67 -19.89 -23.36
N LEU A 7 -3.05 -19.54 -22.21
CA LEU A 7 -2.02 -20.34 -21.58
C LEU A 7 -2.63 -21.57 -20.92
N THR A 8 -1.95 -22.70 -21.02
CA THR A 8 -2.32 -23.90 -20.24
C THR A 8 -2.06 -23.65 -18.75
N PRO A 9 -2.67 -24.43 -17.84
CA PRO A 9 -2.41 -24.33 -16.39
C PRO A 9 -0.91 -24.41 -16.04
N GLU A 10 -0.17 -25.30 -16.71
CA GLU A 10 1.27 -25.49 -16.51
C GLU A 10 2.05 -24.23 -16.91
N MET A 11 1.77 -23.69 -18.10
CA MET A 11 2.41 -22.45 -18.58
C MET A 11 2.08 -21.25 -17.67
N MET A 12 0.87 -21.18 -17.12
CA MET A 12 0.50 -20.15 -16.14
C MET A 12 1.30 -20.31 -14.85
N GLN A 13 1.43 -21.54 -14.35
CA GLN A 13 2.19 -21.84 -13.16
C GLN A 13 3.66 -21.45 -13.31
N GLU A 14 4.31 -21.84 -14.40
CA GLU A 14 5.69 -21.46 -14.71
C GLU A 14 5.87 -19.93 -14.73
N ARG A 15 4.94 -19.23 -15.37
CA ARG A 15 4.96 -17.77 -15.44
C ARG A 15 4.81 -17.11 -14.06
N PHE A 16 3.91 -17.61 -13.21
CA PHE A 16 3.74 -17.11 -11.86
C PHE A 16 4.99 -17.36 -11.01
N ILE A 17 5.56 -18.56 -11.07
CA ILE A 17 6.82 -18.88 -10.38
C ILE A 17 7.93 -17.93 -10.81
N LYS A 18 8.09 -17.69 -12.11
CA LYS A 18 9.09 -16.75 -12.62
C LYS A 18 8.90 -15.33 -12.09
N ILE A 19 7.65 -14.82 -12.07
CA ILE A 19 7.34 -13.48 -11.56
C ILE A 19 7.66 -13.39 -10.07
N ILE A 20 7.24 -14.37 -9.27
CA ILE A 20 7.45 -14.41 -7.82
C ILE A 20 8.95 -14.46 -7.50
N ASN A 21 9.70 -15.32 -8.19
CA ASN A 21 11.15 -15.45 -7.99
C ASN A 21 11.86 -14.15 -8.36
N THR A 22 11.52 -13.54 -9.50
CA THR A 22 12.11 -12.25 -9.92
C THR A 22 11.84 -11.15 -8.89
N LEU A 23 10.61 -11.09 -8.34
CA LEU A 23 10.29 -10.14 -7.27
C LEU A 23 11.10 -10.41 -5.99
N ASN A 24 11.20 -11.65 -5.57
CA ASN A 24 11.96 -12.04 -4.38
C ASN A 24 13.47 -11.76 -4.55
N GLU A 25 14.04 -11.99 -5.72
CA GLU A 25 15.43 -11.61 -6.04
C GLU A 25 15.61 -10.08 -5.94
N LEU A 26 14.66 -9.29 -6.43
CA LEU A 26 14.69 -7.84 -6.31
C LEU A 26 14.63 -7.39 -4.84
N ILE A 27 13.74 -7.99 -4.05
CA ILE A 27 13.63 -7.72 -2.61
C ILE A 27 14.97 -8.01 -1.92
N VAL A 28 15.60 -9.14 -2.20
CA VAL A 28 16.92 -9.49 -1.62
C VAL A 28 18.01 -8.48 -1.99
N LYS A 29 17.93 -7.87 -3.17
CA LYS A 29 18.91 -6.86 -3.61
C LYS A 29 18.74 -5.52 -2.89
N VAL A 30 17.49 -5.08 -2.64
CA VAL A 30 17.21 -3.72 -2.15
C VAL A 30 16.88 -3.65 -0.66
N ALA A 31 16.41 -4.74 -0.04
CA ALA A 31 16.03 -4.75 1.36
C ALA A 31 17.26 -4.71 2.29
N PRO A 32 17.16 -4.03 3.45
CA PRO A 32 18.15 -4.15 4.51
C PRO A 32 18.36 -5.61 4.93
N PRO A 33 19.58 -6.00 5.36
CA PRO A 33 19.90 -7.40 5.64
C PRO A 33 18.91 -8.13 6.54
N GLU A 34 18.44 -7.48 7.60
CA GLU A 34 17.50 -8.01 8.57
C GLU A 34 16.09 -8.22 8.02
N TYR A 35 15.73 -7.53 6.93
CA TYR A 35 14.41 -7.61 6.30
C TYR A 35 14.37 -8.47 5.04
N LYS A 36 15.52 -8.84 4.47
CA LYS A 36 15.61 -9.59 3.20
C LYS A 36 14.70 -10.82 3.17
N LYS A 37 14.74 -11.62 4.24
CA LYS A 37 13.90 -12.82 4.34
C LYS A 37 12.44 -12.48 4.69
N LYS A 38 12.23 -11.48 5.56
CA LYS A 38 10.91 -11.11 6.07
C LYS A 38 10.02 -10.51 4.98
N TRP A 39 10.60 -9.80 4.02
CA TRP A 39 9.84 -9.10 2.96
C TRP A 39 9.62 -9.93 1.71
N GLN A 40 10.24 -11.12 1.60
CA GLN A 40 9.94 -12.02 0.50
C GLN A 40 8.50 -12.46 0.54
N VAL A 41 7.90 -12.53 -0.66
CA VAL A 41 6.50 -12.96 -0.81
C VAL A 41 6.41 -14.47 -1.02
N ASN A 42 5.34 -15.07 -0.50
CA ASN A 42 5.08 -16.50 -0.60
C ASN A 42 3.60 -16.76 -0.91
N VAL A 43 3.35 -17.70 -1.79
CA VAL A 43 1.98 -18.08 -2.16
C VAL A 43 1.23 -18.70 -0.97
N ALA A 44 1.93 -19.48 -0.13
CA ALA A 44 1.31 -20.23 0.94
C ALA A 44 0.80 -19.38 2.10
N ASP A 45 1.47 -18.24 2.39
CA ASP A 45 1.08 -17.32 3.48
C ASP A 45 0.06 -16.26 3.06
N GLY A 46 -0.25 -16.14 1.75
CA GLY A 46 -1.22 -15.17 1.22
C GLY A 46 -0.65 -13.81 0.87
N SER A 47 0.67 -13.61 0.94
CA SER A 47 1.32 -12.39 0.45
C SER A 47 1.30 -12.28 -1.09
N VAL A 48 0.91 -13.37 -1.77
CA VAL A 48 0.64 -13.43 -3.21
C VAL A 48 -0.83 -13.72 -3.44
N CYS A 49 -1.49 -12.84 -4.20
CA CYS A 49 -2.87 -13.00 -4.63
C CYS A 49 -2.93 -13.15 -6.15
N PHE A 50 -3.82 -14.03 -6.62
CA PHE A 50 -4.10 -14.24 -8.03
C PHE A 50 -5.50 -13.72 -8.35
N GLY A 51 -5.67 -12.94 -9.41
CA GLY A 51 -6.99 -12.39 -9.68
C GLY A 51 -7.09 -11.63 -10.99
N SER A 52 -8.27 -11.09 -11.21
CA SER A 52 -8.60 -10.21 -12.33
C SER A 52 -9.27 -8.94 -11.79
N ALA A 53 -8.58 -7.81 -11.90
CA ALA A 53 -9.16 -6.51 -11.56
C ALA A 53 -10.36 -6.17 -12.45
N PHE A 54 -10.27 -6.49 -13.73
CA PHE A 54 -11.37 -6.30 -14.69
C PHE A 54 -12.62 -7.10 -14.32
N SER A 55 -12.44 -8.34 -13.87
CA SER A 55 -13.56 -9.21 -13.46
C SER A 55 -13.88 -9.18 -11.97
N ASN A 56 -13.19 -8.34 -11.20
CA ASN A 56 -13.45 -8.01 -9.79
C ASN A 56 -13.34 -9.19 -8.80
N TRP A 57 -12.46 -10.15 -9.06
CA TRP A 57 -12.20 -11.28 -8.18
C TRP A 57 -10.71 -11.48 -7.90
N ALA A 58 -10.41 -12.07 -6.73
CA ALA A 58 -9.06 -12.51 -6.38
C ALA A 58 -9.09 -13.76 -5.48
N LEU A 59 -7.99 -14.50 -5.48
CA LEU A 59 -7.77 -15.69 -4.65
C LEU A 59 -6.38 -15.60 -4.00
N SER A 60 -6.28 -15.96 -2.74
CA SER A 60 -5.04 -16.29 -2.05
C SER A 60 -5.18 -17.67 -1.39
N VAL A 61 -4.06 -18.33 -1.08
CA VAL A 61 -4.13 -19.67 -0.47
C VAL A 61 -4.89 -19.68 0.85
N PRO A 62 -4.65 -18.74 1.81
CA PRO A 62 -5.46 -18.68 3.03
C PRO A 62 -6.95 -18.43 2.76
N TYR A 63 -7.26 -17.54 1.81
CA TYR A 63 -8.65 -17.25 1.45
C TYR A 63 -9.36 -18.46 0.84
N MET A 64 -8.69 -19.18 -0.06
CA MET A 64 -9.22 -20.40 -0.67
C MET A 64 -9.54 -21.47 0.39
N LYS A 65 -8.61 -21.68 1.36
CA LYS A 65 -8.84 -22.60 2.47
C LYS A 65 -10.04 -22.20 3.33
N LYS A 66 -10.17 -20.91 3.65
CA LYS A 66 -11.28 -20.37 4.46
C LYS A 66 -12.65 -20.50 3.79
N LYS A 67 -12.71 -20.36 2.47
CA LYS A 67 -13.97 -20.35 1.69
C LYS A 67 -14.26 -21.70 0.99
N GLY A 68 -13.39 -22.70 1.13
CA GLY A 68 -13.54 -23.97 0.42
C GLY A 68 -13.42 -23.85 -1.11
N LEU A 69 -12.64 -22.87 -1.58
CA LEU A 69 -12.38 -22.64 -3.00
C LEU A 69 -11.03 -23.24 -3.39
N ASN A 70 -10.84 -23.45 -4.70
CA ASN A 70 -9.55 -23.84 -5.26
C ASN A 70 -9.26 -23.04 -6.54
N PHE A 71 -8.03 -23.11 -7.02
CA PHE A 71 -7.62 -22.35 -8.20
C PHE A 71 -8.27 -22.88 -9.49
N SER A 72 -8.59 -24.18 -9.55
CA SER A 72 -9.30 -24.78 -10.69
C SER A 72 -10.67 -24.14 -10.89
N THR A 73 -11.35 -23.74 -9.80
CA THR A 73 -12.64 -23.02 -9.89
C THR A 73 -12.55 -21.77 -10.79
N ALA A 74 -11.44 -21.04 -10.71
CA ALA A 74 -11.25 -19.87 -11.58
C ALA A 74 -10.97 -20.29 -13.02
N ILE A 75 -10.16 -21.33 -13.25
CA ILE A 75 -9.87 -21.86 -14.60
C ILE A 75 -11.16 -22.34 -15.26
N ASP A 76 -11.90 -23.22 -14.59
CA ASP A 76 -13.17 -23.78 -15.09
C ASP A 76 -14.20 -22.71 -15.42
N THR A 77 -14.22 -21.61 -14.62
CA THR A 77 -15.10 -20.47 -14.87
C THR A 77 -14.79 -19.77 -16.19
N TYR A 78 -13.52 -19.63 -16.53
CA TYR A 78 -13.12 -18.98 -17.79
C TYR A 78 -13.17 -19.93 -19.00
N GLU A 79 -13.03 -21.23 -18.81
CA GLU A 79 -13.18 -22.24 -19.88
C GLU A 79 -14.62 -22.35 -20.36
N LYS A 80 -15.60 -22.18 -19.47
CA LYS A 80 -17.02 -22.17 -19.81
C LYS A 80 -17.46 -20.97 -20.63
N ASP A 81 -16.64 -19.92 -20.69
CA ASP A 81 -16.91 -18.63 -21.35
C ASP A 81 -18.28 -17.99 -20.97
N ASP A 82 -18.74 -18.26 -19.75
CA ASP A 82 -20.01 -17.79 -19.22
C ASP A 82 -19.81 -16.53 -18.35
N PRO A 83 -20.32 -15.35 -18.76
CA PRO A 83 -20.23 -14.13 -17.99
C PRO A 83 -20.88 -14.21 -16.60
N GLU A 84 -21.96 -15.00 -16.44
CA GLU A 84 -22.63 -15.16 -15.14
C GLU A 84 -21.75 -15.99 -14.18
N ALA A 85 -21.06 -17.02 -14.66
CA ALA A 85 -20.11 -17.76 -13.85
C ALA A 85 -18.96 -16.88 -13.34
N VAL A 86 -18.49 -15.91 -14.13
CA VAL A 86 -17.48 -14.93 -13.70
C VAL A 86 -18.02 -13.99 -12.63
N LYS A 87 -19.27 -13.54 -12.73
CA LYS A 87 -19.93 -12.74 -11.70
C LYS A 87 -20.11 -13.52 -10.40
N GLU A 88 -20.48 -14.79 -10.49
CA GLU A 88 -20.60 -15.65 -9.31
C GLU A 88 -19.23 -15.88 -8.62
N LEU A 89 -18.16 -16.06 -9.39
CA LEU A 89 -16.81 -16.11 -8.84
C LEU A 89 -16.44 -14.80 -8.10
N ALA A 90 -16.77 -13.65 -8.69
CA ALA A 90 -16.54 -12.34 -8.07
C ALA A 90 -17.34 -12.14 -6.76
N LYS A 91 -18.55 -12.70 -6.65
CA LYS A 91 -19.33 -12.70 -5.40
C LYS A 91 -18.70 -13.61 -4.33
N LYS A 92 -18.19 -14.78 -4.73
CA LYS A 92 -17.57 -15.76 -3.82
C LYS A 92 -16.18 -15.32 -3.34
N ALA A 93 -15.44 -14.64 -4.20
CA ALA A 93 -14.06 -14.21 -3.98
C ALA A 93 -13.86 -12.76 -4.45
N PRO A 94 -14.50 -11.76 -3.82
CA PRO A 94 -14.45 -10.38 -4.24
C PRO A 94 -13.02 -9.82 -4.09
N LEU A 95 -12.54 -9.17 -5.13
CA LEU A 95 -11.20 -8.61 -5.23
C LEU A 95 -10.81 -7.77 -3.99
N HIS A 96 -11.72 -6.88 -3.56
CA HIS A 96 -11.46 -5.98 -2.45
C HIS A 96 -11.27 -6.71 -1.11
N GLU A 97 -12.03 -7.76 -0.84
CA GLU A 97 -11.90 -8.55 0.41
C GLU A 97 -10.53 -9.22 0.47
N VAL A 98 -10.13 -9.89 -0.61
CA VAL A 98 -8.86 -10.61 -0.67
C VAL A 98 -7.66 -9.67 -0.59
N LEU A 99 -7.69 -8.55 -1.32
CA LEU A 99 -6.60 -7.57 -1.31
C LEU A 99 -6.50 -6.84 0.02
N LEU A 100 -7.61 -6.41 0.62
CA LEU A 100 -7.59 -5.71 1.90
C LEU A 100 -7.13 -6.64 3.03
N ASN A 101 -7.54 -7.91 3.03
CA ASN A 101 -7.02 -8.89 3.98
C ASN A 101 -5.50 -9.06 3.82
N SER A 102 -5.00 -9.18 2.58
CA SER A 102 -3.56 -9.26 2.34
C SER A 102 -2.81 -8.02 2.82
N VAL A 103 -3.37 -6.82 2.64
CA VAL A 103 -2.80 -5.57 3.18
C VAL A 103 -2.71 -5.61 4.70
N VAL A 104 -3.79 -6.02 5.38
CA VAL A 104 -3.84 -6.06 6.85
C VAL A 104 -2.86 -7.10 7.42
N GLU A 105 -2.71 -8.23 6.75
CA GLU A 105 -1.86 -9.33 7.24
C GLU A 105 -0.37 -9.13 6.94
N HIS A 106 -0.03 -8.49 5.82
CA HIS A 106 1.36 -8.48 5.33
C HIS A 106 2.02 -7.10 5.30
N LEU A 107 1.26 -6.00 5.31
CA LEU A 107 1.87 -4.67 5.33
C LEU A 107 1.99 -4.13 6.76
N PRO A 108 3.13 -3.51 7.11
CA PRO A 108 3.31 -2.93 8.44
C PRO A 108 2.42 -1.70 8.60
N ASN A 109 1.91 -1.49 9.81
CA ASN A 109 1.28 -0.23 10.17
C ASN A 109 2.31 0.93 10.19
N PRO A 110 1.87 2.21 10.25
CA PRO A 110 2.78 3.35 10.23
C PRO A 110 3.83 3.33 11.35
N VAL A 111 3.46 2.92 12.56
CA VAL A 111 4.39 2.89 13.72
C VAL A 111 5.51 1.88 13.46
N ASP A 112 5.14 0.66 13.08
CA ASP A 112 6.12 -0.40 12.77
C ASP A 112 7.00 -0.01 11.58
N ALA A 113 6.41 0.60 10.54
CA ALA A 113 7.13 1.02 9.35
C ALA A 113 8.11 2.16 9.64
N GLN A 114 7.74 3.16 10.44
CA GLN A 114 8.60 4.31 10.72
C GLN A 114 9.80 3.96 11.57
N ALA A 115 9.68 2.97 12.44
CA ALA A 115 10.79 2.52 13.27
C ALA A 115 12.05 2.17 12.45
N TYR A 116 11.89 1.53 11.30
CA TYR A 116 13.02 1.19 10.41
C TYR A 116 13.22 2.15 9.25
N ARG A 117 12.17 2.90 8.81
CA ARG A 117 12.27 3.80 7.66
C ARG A 117 12.91 5.12 8.00
N ILE A 118 12.61 5.71 9.16
CA ILE A 118 13.14 7.00 9.57
C ILE A 118 14.68 7.02 9.56
N PRO A 119 15.38 6.03 10.16
CA PRO A 119 16.86 5.99 10.10
C PRO A 119 17.44 5.91 8.68
N MET A 120 16.67 5.43 7.71
CA MET A 120 17.13 5.31 6.31
C MET A 120 16.86 6.56 5.47
N ILE A 121 15.79 7.32 5.76
CA ILE A 121 15.32 8.41 4.90
C ILE A 121 15.57 9.81 5.50
N TRP A 122 15.77 9.89 6.80
CA TRP A 122 16.02 11.16 7.49
C TRP A 122 17.48 11.25 7.92
N PRO A 123 18.22 12.26 7.44
CA PRO A 123 19.67 12.39 7.70
C PRO A 123 20.01 12.95 9.08
N GLY A 124 19.01 13.32 9.89
CA GLY A 124 19.20 13.85 11.25
C GLY A 124 19.50 12.75 12.27
N ASP A 125 19.77 13.18 13.51
CA ASP A 125 20.00 12.28 14.63
C ASP A 125 18.69 11.63 15.08
N ASP A 126 18.51 10.36 14.78
CA ASP A 126 17.31 9.57 15.09
C ASP A 126 17.14 9.27 16.60
N THR A 127 18.15 9.59 17.43
CA THR A 127 18.09 9.51 18.90
C THR A 127 17.63 10.82 19.55
N SER A 128 17.62 11.92 18.80
CA SER A 128 17.12 13.23 19.24
C SER A 128 15.62 13.20 19.57
N ALA A 129 15.10 14.23 20.22
CA ALA A 129 13.68 14.34 20.54
C ALA A 129 12.80 14.27 19.29
N ILE A 130 13.17 15.00 18.22
CA ILE A 130 12.46 14.94 16.94
C ILE A 130 12.61 13.58 16.25
N GLY A 131 13.81 12.98 16.26
CA GLY A 131 14.04 11.66 15.69
C GLY A 131 13.19 10.57 16.34
N LYS A 132 13.10 10.59 17.67
CA LYS A 132 12.21 9.70 18.43
C LYS A 132 10.74 9.96 18.11
N SER A 133 10.32 11.21 18.00
CA SER A 133 8.96 11.59 17.63
C SER A 133 8.58 11.06 16.22
N LEU A 134 9.47 11.23 15.25
CA LEU A 134 9.31 10.71 13.90
C LEU A 134 9.21 9.17 13.87
N LYS A 135 10.07 8.46 14.62
CA LYS A 135 10.06 6.99 14.68
C LYS A 135 8.80 6.42 15.32
N ASN A 136 8.26 7.12 16.32
CA ASN A 136 7.11 6.64 17.09
C ASN A 136 5.76 7.15 16.54
N CYS A 137 5.75 7.90 15.44
CA CYS A 137 4.53 8.57 14.94
C CYS A 137 3.84 9.42 16.02
N ASP A 138 4.61 10.13 16.86
CA ASP A 138 4.08 10.84 18.02
C ASP A 138 3.19 12.02 17.61
N PRO A 139 1.86 11.98 17.86
CA PRO A 139 0.96 13.07 17.48
C PRO A 139 1.16 14.36 18.29
N LYS A 140 1.84 14.29 19.44
CA LYS A 140 2.14 15.42 20.32
C LYS A 140 3.56 15.95 20.12
N GLY A 141 4.37 15.28 19.32
CA GLY A 141 5.73 15.67 19.02
C GLY A 141 5.81 16.83 18.02
N ASP A 142 7.03 17.18 17.65
CA ASP A 142 7.27 18.20 16.62
C ASP A 142 6.66 17.79 15.28
N LEU A 143 6.14 18.78 14.55
CA LEU A 143 5.55 18.54 13.23
C LEU A 143 6.62 18.09 12.23
N GLY A 144 6.51 16.84 11.78
CA GLY A 144 7.30 16.27 10.71
C GLY A 144 6.41 15.95 9.50
N PHE A 145 6.49 16.75 8.43
CA PHE A 145 5.73 16.58 7.21
C PHE A 145 6.66 16.60 6.00
N VAL A 146 6.59 15.55 5.18
CA VAL A 146 7.36 15.47 3.93
C VAL A 146 6.43 15.74 2.76
N ILE A 147 6.71 16.82 2.02
CA ILE A 147 5.98 17.18 0.80
C ILE A 147 6.45 16.25 -0.33
N THR A 148 5.53 15.52 -0.93
CA THR A 148 5.81 14.62 -2.07
C THR A 148 5.30 15.19 -3.40
N LYS A 149 4.36 16.13 -3.35
CA LYS A 149 3.79 16.76 -4.54
C LYS A 149 3.25 18.15 -4.22
N ILE A 150 3.51 19.11 -5.10
CA ILE A 150 2.87 20.43 -5.10
C ILE A 150 2.01 20.52 -6.37
N THR A 151 0.77 20.96 -6.20
CA THR A 151 -0.17 21.17 -7.31
C THR A 151 -0.77 22.56 -7.21
N GLN A 152 -0.93 23.21 -8.37
CA GLN A 152 -1.64 24.49 -8.47
C GLN A 152 -3.13 24.22 -8.59
N ASP A 153 -3.90 24.66 -7.61
CA ASP A 153 -5.37 24.60 -7.62
C ASP A 153 -5.94 25.99 -7.94
N LYS A 154 -6.97 26.04 -8.79
CA LYS A 154 -7.57 27.31 -9.24
C LYS A 154 -8.17 28.14 -8.10
N HIS A 155 -8.61 27.50 -7.02
CA HIS A 155 -9.29 28.16 -5.89
C HIS A 155 -8.44 28.19 -4.62
N ALA A 156 -7.68 27.13 -4.38
CA ALA A 156 -6.86 27.00 -3.17
C ALA A 156 -5.40 27.49 -3.35
N GLY A 157 -4.99 27.85 -4.57
CA GLY A 157 -3.61 28.23 -4.85
C GLY A 157 -2.67 27.02 -4.85
N GLU A 158 -1.51 27.16 -4.22
CA GLU A 158 -0.56 26.05 -4.10
C GLU A 158 -1.01 25.05 -3.02
N VAL A 159 -1.18 23.80 -3.43
CA VAL A 159 -1.56 22.70 -2.54
C VAL A 159 -0.40 21.73 -2.43
N ALA A 160 0.20 21.67 -1.24
CA ALA A 160 1.24 20.71 -0.89
C ALA A 160 0.57 19.40 -0.41
N THR A 161 0.86 18.32 -1.09
CA THR A 161 0.45 16.98 -0.69
C THR A 161 1.66 16.21 -0.19
N GLY A 162 1.51 15.48 0.90
CA GLY A 162 2.62 14.75 1.51
C GLY A 162 2.18 13.80 2.60
N ARG A 163 3.15 13.40 3.40
CA ARG A 163 2.95 12.46 4.50
C ARG A 163 3.35 13.08 5.83
N MET A 164 2.49 12.96 6.81
CA MET A 164 2.79 13.22 8.21
C MET A 164 3.63 12.07 8.78
N PHE A 165 4.68 12.41 9.51
CA PHE A 165 5.51 11.44 10.24
C PHE A 165 5.40 11.63 11.75
N SER A 166 5.14 12.84 12.22
CA SER A 166 4.89 13.17 13.63
C SER A 166 4.18 14.51 13.76
N GLY A 167 3.69 14.78 14.94
CA GLY A 167 3.03 16.02 15.30
C GLY A 167 1.61 16.11 14.78
N THR A 168 1.04 17.29 14.95
CA THR A 168 -0.31 17.63 14.47
C THR A 168 -0.25 18.94 13.70
N VAL A 169 -0.75 18.96 12.47
CA VAL A 169 -0.90 20.20 11.68
C VAL A 169 -2.29 20.77 11.84
N LYS A 170 -2.37 22.10 12.03
CA LYS A 170 -3.63 22.83 12.20
C LYS A 170 -3.73 24.00 11.23
N LYS A 171 -4.94 24.36 10.85
CA LYS A 171 -5.21 25.61 10.13
C LYS A 171 -4.66 26.81 10.92
N GLY A 172 -3.99 27.73 10.22
CA GLY A 172 -3.40 28.94 10.82
C GLY A 172 -2.04 28.74 11.49
N GLN A 173 -1.53 27.51 11.59
CA GLN A 173 -0.24 27.19 12.18
C GLN A 173 0.92 27.73 11.33
N GLU A 174 1.94 28.29 11.98
CA GLU A 174 3.20 28.60 11.33
C GLU A 174 4.06 27.35 11.18
N VAL A 175 4.70 27.21 10.04
CA VAL A 175 5.56 26.08 9.69
C VAL A 175 6.88 26.60 9.12
N VAL A 176 7.93 25.81 9.30
CA VAL A 176 9.26 26.10 8.77
C VAL A 176 9.68 24.96 7.87
N SER A 177 10.13 25.27 6.66
CA SER A 177 10.70 24.26 5.75
C SER A 177 12.15 23.93 6.11
N SER A 178 12.64 22.78 5.69
CA SER A 178 14.05 22.39 5.84
C SER A 178 15.03 23.34 5.16
N ALA A 179 14.57 24.13 4.18
CA ALA A 179 15.35 25.18 3.53
C ALA A 179 15.29 26.54 4.27
N GLY A 180 14.69 26.60 5.47
CA GLY A 180 14.58 27.82 6.29
C GLY A 180 13.42 28.74 5.90
N GLY A 181 12.64 28.41 4.89
CA GLY A 181 11.45 29.17 4.52
C GLY A 181 10.35 29.06 5.58
N LYS A 182 9.70 30.19 5.91
CA LYS A 182 8.55 30.22 6.82
C LYS A 182 7.27 30.35 6.04
N GLY A 183 6.22 29.66 6.50
CA GLY A 183 4.89 29.71 5.89
C GLY A 183 3.80 29.57 6.93
N ARG A 184 2.56 29.83 6.53
CA ARG A 184 1.38 29.64 7.37
C ARG A 184 0.41 28.72 6.67
N VAL A 185 -0.07 27.70 7.37
CA VAL A 185 -1.06 26.74 6.86
C VAL A 185 -2.40 27.45 6.70
N GLN A 186 -2.84 27.66 5.48
CA GLN A 186 -4.12 28.31 5.17
C GLN A 186 -5.29 27.36 5.41
N GLN A 187 -5.18 26.14 4.91
CA GLN A 187 -6.21 25.11 5.01
C GLN A 187 -5.56 23.73 5.10
N VAL A 188 -6.25 22.80 5.74
CA VAL A 188 -5.86 21.39 5.83
C VAL A 188 -6.92 20.53 5.16
N PHE A 189 -6.49 19.59 4.34
CA PHE A 189 -7.37 18.67 3.63
C PHE A 189 -6.91 17.22 3.83
N VAL A 190 -7.87 16.30 3.80
CA VAL A 190 -7.63 14.88 3.65
C VAL A 190 -8.21 14.39 2.34
N SER A 191 -7.50 13.54 1.63
CA SER A 191 -7.99 12.92 0.40
C SER A 191 -8.83 11.70 0.72
N LYS A 192 -10.07 11.66 0.21
CA LYS A 192 -10.97 10.50 0.23
C LYS A 192 -11.26 10.10 -1.21
N GLY A 193 -10.46 9.18 -1.77
CA GLY A 193 -10.47 8.92 -3.19
C GLY A 193 -10.16 10.20 -3.99
N PRO A 194 -11.00 10.59 -4.97
CA PRO A 194 -10.80 11.79 -5.77
C PRO A 194 -11.19 13.10 -5.05
N GLN A 195 -11.88 13.01 -3.92
CA GLN A 195 -12.40 14.18 -3.19
C GLN A 195 -11.40 14.66 -2.15
N ARG A 196 -11.26 15.99 -2.01
CA ARG A 196 -10.58 16.65 -0.91
C ARG A 196 -11.62 17.11 0.12
N VAL A 197 -11.48 16.65 1.34
CA VAL A 197 -12.34 17.03 2.45
C VAL A 197 -11.55 17.96 3.36
N GLN A 198 -12.05 19.17 3.59
CA GLN A 198 -11.44 20.13 4.51
C GLN A 198 -11.63 19.65 5.95
N ILE A 199 -10.58 19.79 6.73
CA ILE A 199 -10.53 19.45 8.16
C ILE A 199 -9.81 20.55 8.92
N GLU A 200 -10.04 20.65 10.22
CA GLU A 200 -9.38 21.66 11.07
C GLU A 200 -7.95 21.27 11.46
N SER A 201 -7.71 19.97 11.61
CA SER A 201 -6.38 19.44 11.95
C SER A 201 -6.18 18.03 11.42
N ALA A 202 -4.93 17.66 11.16
CA ALA A 202 -4.50 16.30 10.80
C ALA A 202 -3.34 15.85 11.71
N VAL A 203 -3.29 14.53 11.95
CA VAL A 203 -2.26 13.83 12.72
C VAL A 203 -1.55 12.84 11.81
#